data_bc2a9a61d1de4840325ef708c561de21
#
_entry.id   bc2a9a61d1de4840325ef708c561de21
#
_cell.length_a   1.000
_cell.length_b   1.000
_cell.length_c   1.000
_cell.angle_alpha   90.00
_cell.angle_beta   90.00
_cell.angle_gamma   90.00
#
_symmetry.space_group_name_H-M   'P 1'
#
loop_
_entity.id
_entity.type
_entity.pdbx_description
1 polymer ?
#
loop_
_entity_poly.entity_id
_entity_poly.type
_entity_poly.pdbx_seq_one_letter_code
_entity_poly.pdbx_strand_id
1 'polypeptide(L)'
;MRAVLGGALASILLGAPAFAQSSTETWNGLPDRFQIDTGYFRMDANTVLRFNGGPGTGDVNFEEDLGLKPEANTFWVDATWRVGRRHQLKLAFTQLDREQPGHTITRDLVWDGETYNAGLTANTTSGTDILGGYYRFAAFRNDRFEIGPSIGFGYLWLKAGIEATGRVTRPDGSEETRTLEGSASTGSVTGAVGAYANAWPAERLALRADFLYIKVSPGESEASVTDWRAGADYYFFRNAGLGMQYKYYRYRYDRGVLVSKLGGEATYKGFQVFLSFLF
;
A
#
# COMPACT_ATOMS: atom_id res chain seq x y z
N MET A 1 -6.60 -9.44 19.04
CA MET A 1 -7.26 -10.11 17.88
C MET A 1 -6.37 -10.11 16.62
N ARG A 2 -5.04 -10.04 16.74
CA ARG A 2 -4.06 -9.84 15.65
C ARG A 2 -3.44 -11.11 15.06
N ALA A 3 -3.72 -12.30 15.58
CA ALA A 3 -3.03 -13.55 15.19
C ALA A 3 -3.78 -14.45 14.18
N VAL A 4 -4.97 -14.08 13.72
CA VAL A 4 -5.83 -15.01 12.98
C VAL A 4 -5.71 -14.88 11.44
N LEU A 5 -5.30 -13.73 10.92
CA LEU A 5 -5.22 -13.52 9.46
C LEU A 5 -3.92 -14.08 8.83
N GLY A 6 -2.81 -14.11 9.56
CA GLY A 6 -1.55 -14.67 9.05
C GLY A 6 -1.57 -16.19 8.86
N GLY A 7 -2.38 -16.90 9.66
CA GLY A 7 -2.49 -18.36 9.58
C GLY A 7 -3.37 -18.88 8.42
N ALA A 8 -4.34 -18.09 7.99
CA ALA A 8 -5.27 -18.49 6.93
C ALA A 8 -4.66 -18.40 5.53
N LEU A 9 -3.74 -17.46 5.29
CA LEU A 9 -3.04 -17.33 4.00
C LEU A 9 -2.01 -18.43 3.77
N ALA A 10 -1.32 -18.88 4.84
CA ALA A 10 -0.38 -20.00 4.75
C ALA A 10 -1.09 -21.35 4.44
N SER A 11 -2.32 -21.51 4.90
CA SER A 11 -3.11 -22.75 4.68
C SER A 11 -3.65 -22.87 3.25
N ILE A 12 -3.86 -21.75 2.56
CA ILE A 12 -4.33 -21.73 1.16
C ILE A 12 -3.20 -22.13 0.20
N LEU A 13 -1.95 -21.84 0.55
CA LEU A 13 -0.79 -22.21 -0.28
C LEU A 13 -0.45 -23.70 -0.22
N LEU A 14 -0.81 -24.40 0.87
CA LEU A 14 -0.53 -25.82 1.06
C LEU A 14 -1.62 -26.76 0.51
N GLY A 15 -2.80 -26.22 0.18
CA GLY A 15 -3.96 -26.98 -0.30
C GLY A 15 -4.25 -26.87 -1.79
N ALA A 16 -3.42 -26.18 -2.59
CA ALA A 16 -3.61 -26.14 -4.03
C ALA A 16 -3.34 -27.53 -4.62
N PRO A 17 -4.36 -28.23 -5.17
CA PRO A 17 -4.13 -29.50 -5.81
C PRO A 17 -3.17 -29.27 -6.98
N ALA A 18 -2.14 -30.08 -7.06
CA ALA A 18 -1.23 -30.11 -8.19
C ALA A 18 -2.02 -30.53 -9.44
N PHE A 19 -2.68 -29.59 -10.10
CA PHE A 19 -3.17 -29.76 -11.46
C PHE A 19 -2.00 -29.66 -12.42
N ALA A 20 -1.07 -30.62 -12.29
CA ALA A 20 -0.07 -30.87 -13.30
C ALA A 20 -0.74 -31.59 -14.45
N GLN A 21 -1.44 -30.87 -15.30
CA GLN A 21 -1.75 -31.39 -16.64
C GLN A 21 -0.45 -31.36 -17.45
N SER A 22 0.07 -32.50 -17.74
CA SER A 22 1.13 -32.70 -18.73
C SER A 22 0.56 -32.43 -20.13
N SER A 23 0.46 -31.17 -20.49
CA SER A 23 0.27 -30.82 -21.90
C SER A 23 1.66 -30.66 -22.53
N THR A 24 1.89 -31.38 -23.60
CA THR A 24 3.03 -31.23 -24.52
C THR A 24 2.97 -29.93 -25.34
N GLU A 25 2.14 -28.97 -24.91
CA GLU A 25 2.07 -27.66 -25.53
C GLU A 25 3.34 -26.86 -25.27
N THR A 26 3.90 -26.33 -26.33
CA THR A 26 5.03 -25.38 -26.25
C THR A 26 4.62 -24.22 -25.36
N TRP A 27 5.41 -23.98 -24.31
CA TRP A 27 5.21 -22.83 -23.44
C TRP A 27 5.32 -21.53 -24.26
N ASN A 28 4.24 -20.78 -24.34
CA ASN A 28 4.14 -19.53 -25.12
C ASN A 28 4.30 -18.26 -24.27
N GLY A 29 4.70 -18.41 -23.00
CA GLY A 29 4.93 -17.29 -22.09
C GLY A 29 3.69 -16.65 -21.49
N LEU A 30 2.50 -17.11 -21.87
CA LEU A 30 1.25 -16.60 -21.31
C LEU A 30 0.92 -17.33 -19.99
N PRO A 31 0.55 -16.61 -18.92
CA PRO A 31 0.05 -17.25 -17.71
C PRO A 31 -1.21 -18.04 -18.06
N ASP A 32 -1.24 -19.32 -17.64
CA ASP A 32 -2.34 -20.24 -17.93
C ASP A 32 -3.66 -19.70 -17.38
N ARG A 33 -4.16 -20.18 -16.27
CA ARG A 33 -5.43 -19.71 -15.71
C ARG A 33 -5.27 -18.90 -14.45
N PHE A 34 -4.26 -19.21 -13.66
CA PHE A 34 -4.08 -18.60 -12.36
C PHE A 34 -2.61 -18.28 -12.09
N GLN A 35 -2.36 -17.11 -11.54
CA GLN A 35 -1.03 -16.66 -11.17
C GLN A 35 -1.07 -16.08 -9.77
N ILE A 36 -0.09 -16.46 -8.94
CA ILE A 36 0.17 -15.87 -7.65
C ILE A 36 1.57 -15.27 -7.66
N ASP A 37 1.66 -14.00 -7.32
CA ASP A 37 2.90 -13.31 -7.07
C ASP A 37 2.96 -12.94 -5.59
N THR A 38 4.04 -13.31 -4.92
CA THR A 38 4.23 -12.96 -3.51
C THR A 38 5.70 -12.67 -3.22
N GLY A 39 5.95 -11.71 -2.38
CA GLY A 39 7.32 -11.32 -2.12
C GLY A 39 7.49 -10.17 -1.15
N TYR A 40 8.67 -9.61 -1.23
CA TYR A 40 9.18 -8.60 -0.36
C TYR A 40 9.18 -7.24 -1.05
N PHE A 41 8.70 -6.23 -0.36
CA PHE A 41 8.69 -4.85 -0.82
C PHE A 41 9.55 -4.00 0.10
N ARG A 42 10.71 -3.57 -0.40
CA ARG A 42 11.51 -2.53 0.23
C ARG A 42 11.11 -1.19 -0.34
N MET A 43 10.62 -0.32 0.53
CA MET A 43 10.05 0.97 0.12
C MET A 43 10.61 2.12 0.93
N ASP A 44 10.60 3.30 0.32
CA ASP A 44 10.66 4.58 0.99
C ASP A 44 9.24 5.07 1.22
N ALA A 45 8.90 5.37 2.44
CA ALA A 45 7.60 5.87 2.87
C ALA A 45 7.71 7.34 3.25
N ASN A 46 6.71 8.11 2.88
CA ASN A 46 6.50 9.47 3.38
C ASN A 46 5.02 9.62 3.73
N THR A 47 4.75 10.01 4.98
CA THR A 47 3.40 10.08 5.53
C THR A 47 3.18 11.44 6.16
N VAL A 48 2.21 12.19 5.63
CA VAL A 48 1.85 13.52 6.13
C VAL A 48 0.40 13.52 6.55
N LEU A 49 0.12 13.92 7.79
CA LEU A 49 -1.21 14.27 8.25
C LEU A 49 -1.37 15.78 8.25
N ARG A 50 -2.52 16.24 7.78
CA ARG A 50 -2.86 17.66 7.68
C ARG A 50 -4.02 17.97 8.58
N PHE A 51 -3.81 18.87 9.51
CA PHE A 51 -4.85 19.37 10.42
C PHE A 51 -5.14 20.82 10.02
N ASN A 52 -6.21 21.06 9.27
CA ASN A 52 -6.61 22.39 8.82
C ASN A 52 -7.82 22.85 9.64
N GLY A 53 -7.65 23.80 10.57
CA GLY A 53 -8.85 24.33 11.25
C GLY A 53 -8.67 25.09 12.56
N GLY A 54 -7.46 25.41 13.04
CA GLY A 54 -7.28 26.19 14.26
C GLY A 54 -5.92 26.87 14.36
N PRO A 55 -5.73 27.81 15.33
CA PRO A 55 -4.42 28.37 15.62
C PRO A 55 -3.44 27.27 16.03
N GLY A 56 -2.30 27.19 15.35
CA GLY A 56 -1.27 26.17 15.60
C GLY A 56 -1.45 24.86 14.84
N THR A 57 -2.49 24.73 13.99
CA THR A 57 -2.65 23.56 13.12
C THR A 57 -1.67 23.60 11.97
N GLY A 58 -0.94 22.52 11.76
CA GLY A 58 0.03 22.38 10.69
C GLY A 58 0.11 20.94 10.21
N ASP A 59 0.78 20.74 9.11
CA ASP A 59 1.08 19.41 8.61
C ASP A 59 2.05 18.72 9.58
N VAL A 60 1.77 17.46 9.91
CA VAL A 60 2.66 16.58 10.71
C VAL A 60 3.24 15.54 9.77
N ASN A 61 4.54 15.63 9.54
CA ASN A 61 5.29 14.64 8.78
C ASN A 61 5.81 13.57 9.75
N PHE A 62 5.41 12.33 9.54
CA PHE A 62 5.75 11.23 10.45
C PHE A 62 7.23 10.89 10.42
N GLU A 63 7.88 11.05 9.29
CA GLU A 63 9.30 10.78 9.12
C GLU A 63 10.16 11.90 9.69
N GLU A 64 9.80 13.16 9.43
CA GLU A 64 10.58 14.34 9.85
C GLU A 64 10.27 14.77 11.30
N ASP A 65 8.98 14.83 11.67
CA ASP A 65 8.56 15.38 12.96
C ASP A 65 8.50 14.31 14.06
N LEU A 66 8.12 13.07 13.70
CA LEU A 66 7.91 11.98 14.63
C LEU A 66 8.99 10.88 14.53
N GLY A 67 9.97 11.07 13.64
CA GLY A 67 11.16 10.22 13.51
C GLY A 67 10.90 8.81 12.96
N LEU A 68 9.73 8.54 12.37
CA LEU A 68 9.52 7.26 11.70
C LEU A 68 10.58 7.07 10.60
N LYS A 69 11.16 5.88 10.55
CA LYS A 69 12.13 5.57 9.49
C LYS A 69 11.41 5.59 8.14
N PRO A 70 11.93 6.35 7.15
CA PRO A 70 11.35 6.35 5.81
C PRO A 70 11.49 4.98 5.14
N GLU A 71 12.57 4.25 5.44
CA GLU A 71 12.77 2.91 4.91
C GLU A 71 11.88 1.91 5.64
N ALA A 72 11.03 1.23 4.89
CA ALA A 72 10.14 0.20 5.40
C ALA A 72 10.19 -1.05 4.52
N ASN A 73 9.86 -2.16 5.16
CA ASN A 73 9.87 -3.45 4.50
C ASN A 73 8.55 -4.16 4.80
N THR A 74 7.94 -4.73 3.77
CA THR A 74 6.72 -5.49 3.96
C THR A 74 6.58 -6.64 2.98
N PHE A 75 5.66 -7.54 3.29
CA PHE A 75 5.19 -8.57 2.37
C PHE A 75 3.95 -8.11 1.61
N TRP A 76 3.85 -8.60 0.38
CA TRP A 76 2.68 -8.37 -0.46
C TRP A 76 2.31 -9.65 -1.20
N VAL A 77 1.06 -9.72 -1.64
CA VAL A 77 0.55 -10.81 -2.45
C VAL A 77 -0.42 -10.29 -3.50
N ASP A 78 -0.25 -10.78 -4.72
CA ASP A 78 -1.18 -10.57 -5.83
C ASP A 78 -1.66 -11.93 -6.34
N ALA A 79 -2.93 -12.02 -6.67
CA ALA A 79 -3.52 -13.17 -7.35
C ALA A 79 -4.21 -12.69 -8.63
N THR A 80 -3.88 -13.28 -9.75
CA THR A 80 -4.50 -12.98 -11.05
C THR A 80 -5.16 -14.24 -11.58
N TRP A 81 -6.44 -14.15 -11.86
CA TRP A 81 -7.24 -15.22 -12.45
C TRP A 81 -7.70 -14.83 -13.86
N ARG A 82 -7.28 -15.59 -14.85
CA ARG A 82 -7.74 -15.46 -16.23
C ARG A 82 -9.03 -16.25 -16.42
N VAL A 83 -10.17 -15.57 -16.37
CA VAL A 83 -11.51 -16.17 -16.53
C VAL A 83 -11.89 -16.41 -17.98
N GLY A 84 -11.13 -15.86 -18.94
CA GLY A 84 -11.35 -16.03 -20.38
C GLY A 84 -10.16 -15.51 -21.19
N ARG A 85 -10.20 -15.69 -22.51
CA ARG A 85 -9.07 -15.31 -23.38
C ARG A 85 -8.63 -13.85 -23.21
N ARG A 86 -9.56 -12.93 -22.93
CA ARG A 86 -9.31 -11.49 -22.80
C ARG A 86 -9.66 -10.93 -21.44
N HIS A 87 -10.13 -11.75 -20.49
CA HIS A 87 -10.70 -11.31 -19.23
C HIS A 87 -9.87 -11.81 -18.06
N GLN A 88 -9.47 -10.91 -17.18
CA GLN A 88 -8.73 -11.24 -15.96
C GLN A 88 -9.36 -10.56 -14.75
N LEU A 89 -9.32 -11.24 -13.61
CA LEU A 89 -9.58 -10.69 -12.29
C LEU A 89 -8.26 -10.69 -11.53
N LYS A 90 -7.93 -9.57 -10.88
CA LYS A 90 -6.75 -9.43 -10.05
C LYS A 90 -7.14 -8.98 -8.66
N LEU A 91 -6.59 -9.64 -7.64
CA LEU A 91 -6.61 -9.23 -6.25
C LEU A 91 -5.19 -8.87 -5.84
N ALA A 92 -5.04 -7.82 -5.05
CA ALA A 92 -3.77 -7.35 -4.54
C ALA A 92 -3.90 -7.01 -3.06
N PHE A 93 -2.97 -7.46 -2.24
CA PHE A 93 -2.93 -7.14 -0.82
C PHE A 93 -1.52 -6.74 -0.40
N THR A 94 -1.44 -5.67 0.38
CA THR A 94 -0.20 -5.19 1.00
C THR A 94 -0.53 -4.69 2.40
N GLN A 95 0.27 -5.10 3.39
CA GLN A 95 0.17 -4.61 4.76
C GLN A 95 1.51 -4.00 5.16
N LEU A 96 1.48 -2.81 5.74
CA LEU A 96 2.64 -2.10 6.24
C LEU A 96 2.39 -1.63 7.66
N ASP A 97 3.21 -2.09 8.60
CA ASP A 97 3.24 -1.59 9.97
C ASP A 97 4.62 -0.99 10.25
N ARG A 98 4.66 0.22 10.81
CA ARG A 98 5.88 0.92 11.19
C ARG A 98 5.76 1.44 12.62
N GLU A 99 6.83 1.33 13.37
CA GLU A 99 6.91 1.79 14.75
C GLU A 99 8.23 2.53 14.96
N GLN A 100 8.18 3.62 15.70
CA GLN A 100 9.34 4.38 16.13
C GLN A 100 9.22 4.70 17.61
N PRO A 101 9.93 3.96 18.47
CA PRO A 101 9.96 4.27 19.90
C PRO A 101 10.99 5.38 20.19
N GLY A 102 10.69 6.19 21.21
CA GLY A 102 11.67 7.05 21.87
C GLY A 102 12.22 8.20 21.02
N HIS A 103 11.44 8.73 20.05
CA HIS A 103 11.84 9.91 19.30
C HIS A 103 11.56 11.20 20.06
N THR A 104 12.50 12.14 20.08
CA THR A 104 12.29 13.46 20.67
C THR A 104 11.64 14.38 19.65
N ILE A 105 10.45 14.91 19.98
CA ILE A 105 9.70 15.88 19.14
C ILE A 105 10.53 17.16 19.03
N THR A 106 10.79 17.60 17.81
CA THR A 106 11.68 18.74 17.52
C THR A 106 10.95 20.08 17.43
N ARG A 107 9.64 20.06 17.23
CA ARG A 107 8.78 21.27 17.20
C ARG A 107 7.42 20.96 17.84
N ASP A 108 6.71 21.99 18.25
CA ASP A 108 5.37 21.83 18.77
C ASP A 108 4.44 21.27 17.70
N LEU A 109 3.69 20.22 18.07
CA LEU A 109 2.73 19.56 17.20
C LEU A 109 1.35 19.64 17.82
N VAL A 110 0.33 19.89 17.00
CA VAL A 110 -1.07 19.81 17.42
C VAL A 110 -1.71 18.57 16.79
N TRP A 111 -2.19 17.67 17.63
CA TRP A 111 -2.82 16.43 17.21
C TRP A 111 -4.05 16.16 18.08
N ASP A 112 -5.20 15.94 17.45
CA ASP A 112 -6.47 15.65 18.12
C ASP A 112 -6.86 16.69 19.22
N GLY A 113 -6.54 17.96 18.97
CA GLY A 113 -6.81 19.08 19.88
C GLY A 113 -5.82 19.24 21.04
N GLU A 114 -4.83 18.36 21.17
CA GLU A 114 -3.77 18.45 22.17
C GLU A 114 -2.48 19.00 21.55
N THR A 115 -1.72 19.75 22.34
CA THR A 115 -0.42 20.27 21.92
C THR A 115 0.72 19.42 22.51
N TYR A 116 1.52 18.87 21.63
CA TYR A 116 2.72 18.09 21.95
C TYR A 116 3.91 19.01 21.82
N ASN A 117 4.45 19.48 22.92
CA ASN A 117 5.56 20.44 22.92
C ASN A 117 6.86 19.80 22.44
N ALA A 118 7.70 20.61 21.83
CA ALA A 118 9.09 20.24 21.52
C ALA A 118 9.81 19.74 22.78
N GLY A 119 10.64 18.72 22.63
CA GLY A 119 11.36 18.10 23.75
C GLY A 119 10.64 16.92 24.40
N LEU A 120 9.37 16.64 24.09
CA LEU A 120 8.71 15.41 24.53
C LEU A 120 9.30 14.20 23.82
N THR A 121 9.34 13.06 24.52
CA THR A 121 9.71 11.78 23.91
C THR A 121 8.45 11.07 23.44
N ALA A 122 8.38 10.75 22.16
CA ALA A 122 7.24 10.12 21.53
C ALA A 122 7.51 8.69 21.06
N ASN A 123 6.53 7.83 21.23
CA ASN A 123 6.41 6.54 20.56
C ASN A 123 5.37 6.70 19.45
N THR A 124 5.77 6.46 18.21
CA THR A 124 4.91 6.66 17.04
C THR A 124 4.62 5.33 16.37
N THR A 125 3.37 5.12 15.96
CA THR A 125 2.94 3.94 15.20
C THR A 125 2.22 4.39 13.92
N SER A 126 2.46 3.69 12.83
CA SER A 126 1.76 3.91 11.55
C SER A 126 1.48 2.58 10.88
N GLY A 127 0.21 2.31 10.60
CA GLY A 127 -0.25 1.11 9.89
C GLY A 127 -0.98 1.46 8.60
N THR A 128 -0.70 0.73 7.53
CA THR A 128 -1.37 0.89 6.24
C THR A 128 -1.68 -0.49 5.68
N ASP A 129 -2.96 -0.79 5.50
CA ASP A 129 -3.43 -1.99 4.83
C ASP A 129 -4.09 -1.58 3.51
N ILE A 130 -3.69 -2.21 2.40
CA ILE A 130 -4.21 -1.94 1.06
C ILE A 130 -4.74 -3.24 0.47
N LEU A 131 -6.03 -3.26 0.14
CA LEU A 131 -6.68 -4.35 -0.60
C LEU A 131 -7.21 -3.79 -1.92
N GLY A 132 -6.83 -4.40 -3.04
CA GLY A 132 -7.32 -4.03 -4.37
C GLY A 132 -7.97 -5.19 -5.09
N GLY A 133 -9.05 -4.91 -5.82
CA GLY A 133 -9.72 -5.84 -6.72
C GLY A 133 -9.91 -5.21 -8.09
N TYR A 134 -9.43 -5.85 -9.17
CA TYR A 134 -9.40 -5.27 -10.50
C TYR A 134 -9.91 -6.25 -11.54
N TYR A 135 -10.75 -5.77 -12.43
CA TYR A 135 -11.06 -6.40 -13.69
C TYR A 135 -10.19 -5.80 -14.79
N ARG A 136 -9.61 -6.64 -15.63
CA ARG A 136 -8.74 -6.29 -16.74
C ARG A 136 -9.29 -6.88 -18.03
N PHE A 137 -9.29 -6.08 -19.08
CA PHE A 137 -9.70 -6.51 -20.41
C PHE A 137 -8.55 -6.35 -21.41
N ALA A 138 -8.08 -7.45 -22.00
CA ALA A 138 -7.04 -7.41 -23.01
C ALA A 138 -7.61 -6.88 -24.34
N ALA A 139 -7.52 -5.57 -24.57
CA ALA A 139 -7.97 -4.92 -25.79
C ALA A 139 -7.15 -5.42 -27.00
N PHE A 140 -5.84 -5.52 -26.82
CA PHE A 140 -4.93 -6.14 -27.78
C PHE A 140 -4.23 -7.30 -27.11
N ARG A 141 -4.20 -8.44 -27.80
CA ARG A 141 -3.52 -9.64 -27.32
C ARG A 141 -3.06 -10.49 -28.49
N ASN A 142 -1.80 -10.89 -28.42
CA ASN A 142 -1.20 -11.92 -29.27
C ASN A 142 -0.35 -12.86 -28.38
N ASP A 143 0.46 -13.72 -28.98
CA ASP A 143 1.27 -14.72 -28.26
C ASP A 143 2.42 -14.10 -27.43
N ARG A 144 2.80 -12.86 -27.68
CA ARG A 144 3.92 -12.18 -27.02
C ARG A 144 3.58 -10.91 -26.27
N PHE A 145 2.36 -10.45 -26.41
CA PHE A 145 1.98 -9.15 -25.86
C PHE A 145 0.49 -9.08 -25.55
N GLU A 146 0.16 -8.46 -24.43
CA GLU A 146 -1.21 -8.04 -24.15
C GLU A 146 -1.22 -6.67 -23.48
N ILE A 147 -2.21 -5.84 -23.84
CA ILE A 147 -2.45 -4.53 -23.25
C ILE A 147 -3.94 -4.26 -23.20
N GLY A 148 -4.36 -3.54 -22.18
CA GLY A 148 -5.74 -3.14 -22.07
C GLY A 148 -6.07 -2.30 -20.85
N PRO A 149 -7.33 -1.83 -20.76
CA PRO A 149 -7.82 -1.11 -19.62
C PRO A 149 -7.99 -2.01 -18.39
N SER A 150 -7.95 -1.37 -17.23
CA SER A 150 -8.28 -1.93 -15.95
C SER A 150 -9.32 -1.07 -15.25
N ILE A 151 -10.28 -1.70 -14.57
CA ILE A 151 -11.22 -1.04 -13.67
C ILE A 151 -11.35 -1.85 -12.40
N GLY A 152 -11.49 -1.20 -11.26
CA GLY A 152 -11.59 -1.92 -10.01
C GLY A 152 -11.91 -1.02 -8.82
N PHE A 153 -11.67 -1.57 -7.66
CA PHE A 153 -11.78 -0.85 -6.40
C PHE A 153 -10.58 -1.16 -5.51
N GLY A 154 -10.26 -0.23 -4.63
CA GLY A 154 -9.31 -0.40 -3.56
C GLY A 154 -9.94 -0.09 -2.23
N TYR A 155 -9.53 -0.78 -1.19
CA TYR A 155 -9.80 -0.43 0.19
C TYR A 155 -8.48 -0.13 0.88
N LEU A 156 -8.41 1.04 1.51
CA LEU A 156 -7.25 1.50 2.25
C LEU A 156 -7.65 1.69 3.71
N TRP A 157 -6.90 1.06 4.62
CA TRP A 157 -6.95 1.36 6.05
C TRP A 157 -5.68 2.07 6.45
N LEU A 158 -5.82 3.22 7.05
CA LEU A 158 -4.73 3.96 7.68
C LEU A 158 -4.96 3.99 9.18
N LYS A 159 -3.90 3.74 9.93
CA LYS A 159 -3.86 3.84 11.39
C LYS A 159 -2.62 4.65 11.74
N ALA A 160 -2.78 5.57 12.66
CA ALA A 160 -1.69 6.37 13.19
C ALA A 160 -1.88 6.50 14.70
N GLY A 161 -0.79 6.44 15.44
CA GLY A 161 -0.78 6.61 16.88
C GLY A 161 0.48 7.34 17.32
N ILE A 162 0.31 8.20 18.31
CA ILE A 162 1.38 8.88 19.02
C ILE A 162 1.12 8.76 20.51
N GLU A 163 2.13 8.36 21.26
CA GLU A 163 2.18 8.42 22.70
C GLU A 163 3.40 9.23 23.09
N ALA A 164 3.21 10.42 23.65
CA ALA A 164 4.30 11.32 24.02
C ALA A 164 4.33 11.53 25.54
N THR A 165 5.49 11.36 26.13
CA THR A 165 5.72 11.55 27.57
C THR A 165 6.79 12.61 27.79
N GLY A 166 6.52 13.50 28.73
CA GLY A 166 7.48 14.53 29.12
C GLY A 166 6.91 15.56 30.07
N ARG A 167 7.69 16.60 30.35
CA ARG A 167 7.28 17.69 31.22
C ARG A 167 6.46 18.70 30.44
N VAL A 168 5.33 19.06 30.96
CA VAL A 168 4.45 20.10 30.46
C VAL A 168 4.37 21.20 31.49
N THR A 169 4.64 22.45 31.10
CA THR A 169 4.48 23.60 31.97
C THR A 169 3.04 24.08 31.90
N ARG A 170 2.35 24.08 33.04
CA ARG A 170 0.98 24.62 33.16
C ARG A 170 0.97 26.14 33.08
N PRO A 171 -0.20 26.77 32.81
CA PRO A 171 -0.35 28.22 32.78
C PRO A 171 0.03 28.89 34.11
N ASP A 172 0.03 28.16 35.24
CA ASP A 172 0.45 28.63 36.57
C ASP A 172 1.96 28.54 36.81
N GLY A 173 2.74 28.07 35.82
CA GLY A 173 4.19 27.89 35.90
C GLY A 173 4.62 26.59 36.57
N SER A 174 3.73 25.73 37.01
CA SER A 174 4.07 24.42 37.56
C SER A 174 4.43 23.43 36.44
N GLU A 175 5.46 22.58 36.70
CA GLU A 175 5.82 21.50 35.80
C GLU A 175 5.18 20.18 36.22
N GLU A 176 4.59 19.48 35.30
CA GLU A 176 4.03 18.15 35.48
C GLU A 176 4.54 17.21 34.40
N THR A 177 4.87 15.97 34.77
CA THR A 177 5.12 14.92 33.79
C THR A 177 3.77 14.36 33.34
N ARG A 178 3.46 14.48 32.07
CA ARG A 178 2.22 14.02 31.46
C ARG A 178 2.51 13.08 30.30
N THR A 179 1.68 12.07 30.16
CA THR A 179 1.62 11.25 28.93
C THR A 179 0.41 11.70 28.13
N LEU A 180 0.63 12.06 26.89
CA LEU A 180 -0.38 12.42 25.91
C LEU A 180 -0.51 11.27 24.91
N GLU A 181 -1.70 10.83 24.65
CA GLU A 181 -2.01 9.77 23.69
C GLU A 181 -2.94 10.33 22.60
N GLY A 182 -2.55 10.11 21.34
CA GLY A 182 -3.37 10.45 20.20
C GLY A 182 -3.43 9.27 19.23
N SER A 183 -4.62 8.98 18.72
CA SER A 183 -4.80 7.95 17.70
C SER A 183 -5.75 8.41 16.61
N ALA A 184 -5.45 8.03 15.39
CA ALA A 184 -6.33 8.26 14.26
C ALA A 184 -6.42 7.00 13.42
N SER A 185 -7.62 6.68 12.96
CA SER A 185 -7.81 5.61 12.00
C SER A 185 -8.86 6.01 10.96
N THR A 186 -8.60 5.69 9.71
CA THR A 186 -9.55 5.93 8.62
C THR A 186 -9.54 4.77 7.66
N GLY A 187 -10.71 4.45 7.12
CA GLY A 187 -10.86 3.49 6.03
C GLY A 187 -11.55 4.15 4.87
N SER A 188 -11.06 3.96 3.67
CA SER A 188 -11.62 4.53 2.45
C SER A 188 -11.73 3.49 1.35
N VAL A 189 -12.91 3.41 0.73
CA VAL A 189 -13.10 2.68 -0.52
C VAL A 189 -12.89 3.65 -1.67
N THR A 190 -12.03 3.26 -2.59
CA THR A 190 -11.78 4.04 -3.82
C THR A 190 -12.07 3.17 -5.03
N GLY A 191 -12.74 3.72 -6.04
CA GLY A 191 -12.71 3.13 -7.37
C GLY A 191 -11.33 3.30 -7.99
N ALA A 192 -11.01 2.58 -9.05
CA ALA A 192 -9.76 2.75 -9.78
C ALA A 192 -9.99 2.48 -11.28
N VAL A 193 -9.40 3.31 -12.12
CA VAL A 193 -9.32 3.10 -13.55
C VAL A 193 -7.87 3.16 -14.00
N GLY A 194 -7.51 2.40 -15.01
CA GLY A 194 -6.13 2.37 -15.44
C GLY A 194 -5.89 1.51 -16.66
N ALA A 195 -4.66 1.10 -16.83
CA ALA A 195 -4.22 0.24 -17.92
C ALA A 195 -3.15 -0.73 -17.42
N TYR A 196 -3.00 -1.82 -18.13
CA TYR A 196 -1.93 -2.78 -17.92
C TYR A 196 -1.32 -3.20 -19.24
N ALA A 197 -0.07 -3.61 -19.20
CA ALA A 197 0.63 -4.21 -20.31
C ALA A 197 1.51 -5.35 -19.80
N ASN A 198 1.50 -6.47 -20.55
CA ASN A 198 2.43 -7.58 -20.36
C ASN A 198 3.05 -7.92 -21.69
N ALA A 199 4.35 -8.23 -21.69
CA ALA A 199 5.09 -8.64 -22.89
C ALA A 199 5.99 -9.82 -22.56
N TRP A 200 6.14 -10.73 -23.53
CA TRP A 200 6.99 -11.91 -23.46
C TRP A 200 8.02 -11.85 -24.59
N PRO A 201 9.10 -11.06 -24.43
CA PRO A 201 10.12 -10.94 -25.46
C PRO A 201 10.91 -12.24 -25.68
N ALA A 202 10.93 -13.10 -24.68
CA ALA A 202 11.52 -14.44 -24.72
C ALA A 202 10.65 -15.44 -23.95
N GLU A 203 10.81 -16.73 -24.18
CA GLU A 203 9.99 -17.79 -23.60
C GLU A 203 9.94 -17.79 -22.07
N ARG A 204 11.00 -17.34 -21.41
CA ARG A 204 11.11 -17.33 -19.94
C ARG A 204 11.11 -15.95 -19.34
N LEU A 205 10.97 -14.90 -20.13
CA LEU A 205 11.03 -13.52 -19.67
C LEU A 205 9.69 -12.85 -19.89
N ALA A 206 9.07 -12.38 -18.83
CA ALA A 206 7.88 -11.54 -18.86
C ALA A 206 8.25 -10.11 -18.42
N LEU A 207 7.76 -9.12 -19.13
CA LEU A 207 7.78 -7.71 -18.75
C LEU A 207 6.36 -7.32 -18.38
N ARG A 208 6.19 -6.59 -17.29
CA ARG A 208 4.88 -6.17 -16.79
C ARG A 208 4.87 -4.70 -16.44
N ALA A 209 3.76 -4.05 -16.73
CA ALA A 209 3.47 -2.70 -16.30
C ALA A 209 1.99 -2.57 -15.94
N ASP A 210 1.71 -1.89 -14.84
CA ASP A 210 0.39 -1.52 -14.37
C ASP A 210 0.36 -0.04 -14.05
N PHE A 211 -0.69 0.63 -14.39
CA PHE A 211 -0.99 2.00 -14.00
C PHE A 211 -2.46 2.10 -13.58
N LEU A 212 -2.69 2.66 -12.41
CA LEU A 212 -4.03 2.92 -11.87
C LEU A 212 -4.08 4.35 -11.35
N TYR A 213 -5.16 5.01 -11.64
CA TYR A 213 -5.44 6.36 -11.16
C TYR A 213 -6.90 6.52 -10.83
N ILE A 214 -7.18 7.25 -9.77
CA ILE A 214 -8.50 7.79 -9.50
C ILE A 214 -8.39 9.11 -8.78
N LYS A 215 -9.37 9.95 -9.04
CA LYS A 215 -9.67 11.13 -8.27
C LYS A 215 -11.18 11.19 -8.07
N VAL A 216 -11.62 11.23 -6.84
CA VAL A 216 -13.05 11.35 -6.48
C VAL A 216 -13.21 12.51 -5.52
N SER A 217 -14.30 13.25 -5.69
CA SER A 217 -14.61 14.41 -4.88
C SER A 217 -16.07 14.34 -4.40
N PRO A 218 -16.38 13.42 -3.45
CA PRO A 218 -17.72 13.31 -2.91
C PRO A 218 -17.99 14.46 -1.92
N GLY A 219 -18.81 15.42 -2.32
CA GLY A 219 -19.14 16.60 -1.51
C GLY A 219 -17.92 17.48 -1.24
N GLU A 220 -17.61 17.72 0.02
CA GLU A 220 -16.46 18.53 0.45
C GLU A 220 -15.16 17.73 0.62
N SER A 221 -15.19 16.43 0.35
CA SER A 221 -14.03 15.55 0.47
C SER A 221 -13.39 15.31 -0.89
N GLU A 222 -12.08 15.23 -0.95
CA GLU A 222 -11.34 14.84 -2.14
C GLU A 222 -10.41 13.67 -1.80
N ALA A 223 -10.42 12.63 -2.62
CA ALA A 223 -9.49 11.54 -2.51
C ALA A 223 -8.87 11.24 -3.88
N SER A 224 -7.58 11.00 -3.91
CA SER A 224 -6.88 10.57 -5.12
C SER A 224 -5.90 9.44 -4.81
N VAL A 225 -5.80 8.50 -5.74
CA VAL A 225 -4.82 7.41 -5.70
C VAL A 225 -4.07 7.38 -7.03
N THR A 226 -2.78 7.26 -6.96
CA THR A 226 -1.91 6.93 -8.09
C THR A 226 -1.13 5.69 -7.73
N ASP A 227 -1.27 4.61 -8.47
CA ASP A 227 -0.51 3.37 -8.31
C ASP A 227 0.06 2.98 -9.66
N TRP A 228 1.37 2.85 -9.76
CA TRP A 228 2.01 2.29 -10.93
C TRP A 228 3.15 1.38 -10.54
N ARG A 229 3.38 0.39 -11.37
CA ARG A 229 4.51 -0.52 -11.24
C ARG A 229 4.97 -0.99 -12.61
N ALA A 230 6.26 -1.29 -12.70
CA ALA A 230 6.87 -1.87 -13.88
C ALA A 230 8.01 -2.79 -13.46
N GLY A 231 8.15 -3.91 -14.15
CA GLY A 231 9.17 -4.89 -13.80
C GLY A 231 9.25 -6.04 -14.78
N ALA A 232 10.02 -7.04 -14.38
CA ALA A 232 10.28 -8.25 -15.16
C ALA A 232 10.27 -9.48 -14.26
N ASP A 233 9.85 -10.60 -14.83
CA ASP A 233 9.92 -11.92 -14.22
C ASP A 233 10.70 -12.87 -15.12
N TYR A 234 11.55 -13.67 -14.51
CA TYR A 234 12.23 -14.76 -15.17
C TYR A 234 11.76 -16.11 -14.61
N TYR A 235 11.27 -16.96 -15.49
CA TYR A 235 10.74 -18.28 -15.14
C TYR A 235 11.81 -19.34 -15.27
N PHE A 236 12.29 -19.86 -14.14
CA PHE A 236 13.25 -20.99 -14.10
C PHE A 236 12.57 -22.30 -14.47
N PHE A 237 11.31 -22.44 -14.01
CA PHE A 237 10.45 -23.56 -14.31
C PHE A 237 9.23 -23.05 -15.08
N ARG A 238 8.50 -23.97 -15.72
CA ARG A 238 7.27 -23.61 -16.46
C ARG A 238 6.25 -22.87 -15.61
N ASN A 239 6.18 -23.24 -14.33
CA ASN A 239 5.18 -22.75 -13.37
C ASN A 239 5.75 -21.93 -12.21
N ALA A 240 7.06 -21.66 -12.20
CA ALA A 240 7.68 -20.86 -11.14
C ALA A 240 8.78 -19.96 -11.65
N GLY A 241 8.79 -18.73 -11.19
CA GLY A 241 9.75 -17.70 -11.57
C GLY A 241 10.08 -16.76 -10.41
N LEU A 242 11.10 -15.94 -10.65
CA LEU A 242 11.52 -14.84 -9.79
C LEU A 242 11.33 -13.54 -10.56
N GLY A 243 10.74 -12.56 -9.91
CA GLY A 243 10.53 -11.24 -10.49
C GLY A 243 11.06 -10.12 -9.65
N MET A 244 11.31 -9.00 -10.31
CA MET A 244 11.61 -7.73 -9.70
C MET A 244 10.84 -6.63 -10.41
N GLN A 245 10.22 -5.74 -9.62
CA GLN A 245 9.51 -4.59 -10.15
C GLN A 245 9.72 -3.37 -9.26
N TYR A 246 9.64 -2.20 -9.84
CA TYR A 246 9.54 -0.95 -9.10
C TYR A 246 8.07 -0.59 -8.96
N LYS A 247 7.66 -0.17 -7.75
CA LYS A 247 6.31 0.28 -7.44
C LYS A 247 6.34 1.68 -6.88
N TYR A 248 5.37 2.48 -7.31
CA TYR A 248 5.04 3.79 -6.76
C TYR A 248 3.56 3.81 -6.42
N TYR A 249 3.25 4.16 -5.19
CA TYR A 249 1.89 4.31 -4.69
C TYR A 249 1.78 5.63 -3.95
N ARG A 250 0.81 6.46 -4.32
CA ARG A 250 0.50 7.71 -3.62
C ARG A 250 -0.99 7.78 -3.38
N TYR A 251 -1.34 7.99 -2.13
CA TYR A 251 -2.70 8.25 -1.67
C TYR A 251 -2.74 9.64 -1.08
N ARG A 252 -3.76 10.43 -1.46
CA ARG A 252 -4.06 11.73 -0.87
C ARG A 252 -5.53 11.76 -0.53
N TYR A 253 -5.84 12.27 0.64
CA TYR A 253 -7.19 12.45 1.13
C TYR A 253 -7.29 13.80 1.82
N ASP A 254 -8.26 14.61 1.41
CA ASP A 254 -8.61 15.87 2.03
C ASP A 254 -10.12 15.86 2.35
N ARG A 255 -10.48 15.98 3.61
CA ARG A 255 -11.86 16.07 4.06
C ARG A 255 -12.16 17.48 4.50
N GLY A 256 -13.04 18.17 3.77
CA GLY A 256 -13.64 19.43 4.19
C GLY A 256 -14.77 19.15 5.18
N VAL A 257 -14.63 19.55 6.44
CA VAL A 257 -15.74 19.70 7.38
C VAL A 257 -15.77 21.15 7.79
N LEU A 258 -16.97 21.72 7.98
CA LEU A 258 -17.17 23.16 8.27
C LEU A 258 -16.33 23.72 9.42
N VAL A 259 -15.77 22.89 10.30
CA VAL A 259 -15.01 23.33 11.49
C VAL A 259 -13.60 22.72 11.55
N SER A 260 -13.33 21.60 10.90
CA SER A 260 -12.00 21.00 10.85
C SER A 260 -11.76 20.29 9.53
N LYS A 261 -10.63 20.53 8.92
CA LYS A 261 -10.18 19.78 7.75
C LYS A 261 -9.14 18.78 8.21
N LEU A 262 -9.42 17.50 8.05
CA LEU A 262 -8.45 16.43 8.24
C LEU A 262 -8.05 15.93 6.86
N GLY A 263 -6.78 16.03 6.54
CA GLY A 263 -6.21 15.52 5.31
C GLY A 263 -5.05 14.59 5.59
N GLY A 264 -4.67 13.84 4.60
CA GLY A 264 -3.50 12.98 4.69
C GLY A 264 -2.93 12.65 3.33
N GLU A 265 -1.63 12.46 3.30
CA GLU A 265 -0.92 11.98 2.13
C GLU A 265 0.02 10.87 2.56
N ALA A 266 -0.02 9.75 1.85
CA ALA A 266 0.94 8.67 2.02
C ALA A 266 1.54 8.32 0.67
N THR A 267 2.87 8.32 0.59
CA THR A 267 3.62 7.93 -0.60
C THR A 267 4.53 6.77 -0.25
N TYR A 268 4.45 5.70 -1.03
CA TYR A 268 5.28 4.52 -0.92
C TYR A 268 5.92 4.23 -2.28
N LYS A 269 7.23 4.15 -2.34
CA LYS A 269 7.97 3.88 -3.58
C LYS A 269 9.16 2.98 -3.31
N GLY A 270 9.48 2.07 -4.24
CA GLY A 270 10.63 1.19 -4.07
C GLY A 270 10.55 -0.07 -4.89
N PHE A 271 11.42 -1.01 -4.56
CA PHE A 271 11.57 -2.27 -5.27
C PHE A 271 10.84 -3.40 -4.58
N GLN A 272 10.16 -4.20 -5.38
CA GLN A 272 9.56 -5.47 -4.98
C GLN A 272 10.33 -6.60 -5.63
N VAL A 273 10.74 -7.59 -4.83
CA VAL A 273 11.31 -8.86 -5.29
C VAL A 273 10.33 -9.96 -4.91
N PHE A 274 9.99 -10.83 -5.83
CA PHE A 274 8.90 -11.78 -5.62
C PHE A 274 9.07 -13.09 -6.36
N LEU A 275 8.42 -14.11 -5.84
CA LEU A 275 8.19 -15.38 -6.51
C LEU A 275 6.86 -15.30 -7.27
N SER A 276 6.86 -15.80 -8.49
CA SER A 276 5.68 -15.91 -9.36
C SER A 276 5.37 -17.37 -9.61
N PHE A 277 4.13 -17.77 -9.35
CA PHE A 277 3.64 -19.14 -9.56
C PHE A 277 2.49 -19.12 -10.57
N LEU A 278 2.57 -19.99 -11.56
CA LEU A 278 1.57 -20.16 -12.62
C LEU A 278 0.86 -21.53 -12.47
N PHE A 279 -0.47 -21.53 -12.67
CA PHE A 279 -1.31 -22.73 -12.55
C PHE A 279 -2.29 -22.83 -13.72
#